data_a10660b74842d6ed7b23548f6dc839c5
#
_entry.id   a10660b74842d6ed7b23548f6dc839c5
#
_cell.length_a   1.000
_cell.length_b   1.000
_cell.length_c   1.000
_cell.angle_alpha   90.00
_cell.angle_beta   90.00
_cell.angle_gamma   90.00
#
_symmetry.space_group_name_H-M   'P 1'
#
loop_
_entity.id
_entity.type
_entity.pdbx_description
1 polymer ?
#
loop_
_entity_poly.entity_id
_entity_poly.type
_entity_poly.pdbx_seq_one_letter_code
_entity_poly.pdbx_strand_id
1 'polypeptide(L)'
;MDRLKHKKAVIFDMDGTLADSIPFHKEAWLTFLSNHGVNLAPEDFQAQNHGNIDEMIRRFFGDGIPDEQMKSLGQEKEQTYRDLYKDYLEEIKGLTSFLQKLKVSGYGISLATMGDAPNIEFILNGLGIKDYFQPITGGHEVVRGKPDAEIFHIALDKLKLKKEDCIVIEDSLGGVIASLQAGIDVIGITTAHPSDELIKNGCIFTINDYRDFK
;
A
#
# COMPACT_ATOMS: atom_id res chain seq x y z
N MET A 1 16.66 13.08 6.91
CA MET A 1 17.60 12.30 6.05
C MET A 1 18.60 11.47 6.84
N ASP A 2 19.09 11.89 7.99
CA ASP A 2 20.06 11.12 8.82
C ASP A 2 19.60 9.70 9.16
N ARG A 3 18.29 9.51 9.32
CA ARG A 3 17.68 8.21 9.63
C ARG A 3 17.77 7.17 8.50
N LEU A 4 18.09 7.62 7.27
CA LEU A 4 18.26 6.77 6.08
C LEU A 4 19.73 6.57 5.69
N LYS A 5 20.69 7.13 6.44
CA LYS A 5 22.10 7.31 6.08
C LYS A 5 22.85 6.05 5.61
N HIS A 6 22.37 4.86 5.99
CA HIS A 6 22.99 3.58 5.63
C HIS A 6 22.16 2.78 4.62
N LYS A 7 21.10 3.37 4.09
CA LYS A 7 20.22 2.75 3.10
C LYS A 7 20.56 3.27 1.69
N LYS A 8 20.24 2.46 0.69
CA LYS A 8 20.41 2.79 -0.73
C LYS A 8 19.09 3.02 -1.43
N ALA A 9 18.00 2.46 -0.91
CA ALA A 9 16.67 2.61 -1.48
C ALA A 9 15.59 2.68 -0.41
N VAL A 10 14.51 3.38 -0.77
CA VAL A 10 13.25 3.41 -0.02
C VAL A 10 12.17 2.72 -0.85
N ILE A 11 11.51 1.75 -0.26
CA ILE A 11 10.38 1.03 -0.84
C ILE A 11 9.12 1.58 -0.17
N PHE A 12 8.21 2.13 -0.95
CA PHE A 12 6.97 2.70 -0.44
C PHE A 12 5.82 1.73 -0.65
N ASP A 13 4.94 1.61 0.32
CA ASP A 13 3.57 1.23 0.05
C ASP A 13 2.82 2.41 -0.62
N MET A 14 1.56 2.21 -1.05
CA MET A 14 0.78 3.21 -1.77
C MET A 14 -0.35 3.80 -0.93
N ASP A 15 -1.32 2.95 -0.58
CA ASP A 15 -2.56 3.36 0.06
C ASP A 15 -2.31 3.64 1.54
N GLY A 16 -2.69 4.86 2.00
CA GLY A 16 -2.31 5.30 3.35
C GLY A 16 -0.85 5.74 3.49
N THR A 17 -0.01 5.50 2.48
CA THR A 17 1.42 5.83 2.50
C THR A 17 1.75 6.98 1.54
N LEU A 18 1.37 6.90 0.26
CA LEU A 18 1.53 8.03 -0.69
C LEU A 18 0.34 8.99 -0.64
N ALA A 19 -0.85 8.45 -0.48
CA ALA A 19 -2.13 9.16 -0.46
C ALA A 19 -3.03 8.62 0.66
N ASP A 20 -3.87 9.48 1.25
CA ASP A 20 -4.82 9.08 2.30
C ASP A 20 -6.08 8.46 1.68
N SER A 21 -5.90 7.28 1.08
CA SER A 21 -6.90 6.55 0.31
C SER A 21 -7.72 5.54 1.12
N ILE A 22 -7.29 5.20 2.33
CA ILE A 22 -7.90 4.15 3.16
C ILE A 22 -9.40 4.38 3.44
N PRO A 23 -9.86 5.60 3.78
CA PRO A 23 -11.29 5.87 3.95
C PRO A 23 -12.12 5.57 2.70
N PHE A 24 -11.57 5.89 1.51
CA PHE A 24 -12.23 5.67 0.22
C PHE A 24 -12.27 4.19 -0.17
N HIS A 25 -11.23 3.43 0.13
CA HIS A 25 -11.26 1.97 -0.02
C HIS A 25 -12.34 1.33 0.84
N LYS A 26 -12.47 1.77 2.09
CA LYS A 26 -13.53 1.29 3.00
C LYS A 26 -14.92 1.62 2.45
N GLU A 27 -15.15 2.85 2.04
CA GLU A 27 -16.43 3.29 1.46
C GLU A 27 -16.76 2.53 0.17
N ALA A 28 -15.76 2.35 -0.70
CA ALA A 28 -15.93 1.59 -1.95
C ALA A 28 -16.34 0.13 -1.69
N TRP A 29 -15.71 -0.52 -0.72
CA TRP A 29 -16.08 -1.88 -0.32
C TRP A 29 -17.50 -1.96 0.21
N LEU A 30 -17.89 -1.08 1.14
CA LEU A 30 -19.22 -1.09 1.73
C LEU A 30 -20.30 -0.81 0.68
N THR A 31 -20.05 0.15 -0.21
CA THR A 31 -20.93 0.49 -1.33
C THR A 31 -21.06 -0.70 -2.31
N PHE A 32 -19.94 -1.27 -2.73
CA PHE A 32 -19.90 -2.42 -3.62
C PHE A 32 -20.63 -3.63 -3.03
N LEU A 33 -20.35 -4.00 -1.78
CA LEU A 33 -21.00 -5.11 -1.09
C LEU A 33 -22.51 -4.90 -0.97
N SER A 34 -22.93 -3.68 -0.60
CA SER A 34 -24.36 -3.34 -0.51
C SER A 34 -25.07 -3.47 -1.85
N ASN A 35 -24.46 -3.04 -2.95
CA ASN A 35 -25.00 -3.17 -4.31
C ASN A 35 -25.20 -4.64 -4.73
N HIS A 36 -24.42 -5.55 -4.13
CA HIS A 36 -24.52 -6.99 -4.35
C HIS A 36 -25.30 -7.73 -3.24
N GLY A 37 -26.04 -7.00 -2.40
CA GLY A 37 -26.91 -7.58 -1.37
C GLY A 37 -26.19 -8.04 -0.10
N VAL A 38 -24.90 -7.75 0.05
CA VAL A 38 -24.10 -8.04 1.25
C VAL A 38 -24.04 -6.78 2.10
N ASN A 39 -24.78 -6.74 3.19
CA ASN A 39 -24.81 -5.59 4.10
C ASN A 39 -23.99 -5.91 5.35
N LEU A 40 -22.91 -5.17 5.56
CA LEU A 40 -22.01 -5.29 6.71
C LEU A 40 -21.95 -3.98 7.48
N ALA A 41 -21.91 -4.10 8.81
CA ALA A 41 -21.53 -2.95 9.63
C ALA A 41 -20.04 -2.60 9.39
N PRO A 42 -19.66 -1.31 9.51
CA PRO A 42 -18.26 -0.89 9.29
C PRO A 42 -17.23 -1.63 10.17
N GLU A 43 -17.62 -2.03 11.37
CA GLU A 43 -16.80 -2.78 12.33
C GLU A 43 -16.59 -4.23 11.86
N ASP A 44 -17.65 -4.87 11.36
CA ASP A 44 -17.60 -6.25 10.84
C ASP A 44 -16.76 -6.32 9.55
N PHE A 45 -16.85 -5.28 8.71
CA PHE A 45 -16.00 -5.15 7.54
C PHE A 45 -14.53 -5.01 7.94
N GLN A 46 -14.20 -4.16 8.93
CA GLN A 46 -12.82 -3.92 9.36
C GLN A 46 -12.12 -5.21 9.83
N ALA A 47 -12.85 -6.08 10.52
CA ALA A 47 -12.32 -7.38 10.96
C ALA A 47 -11.98 -8.32 9.80
N GLN A 48 -12.58 -8.11 8.62
CA GLN A 48 -12.43 -8.94 7.43
C GLN A 48 -11.59 -8.29 6.33
N ASN A 49 -11.16 -7.04 6.51
CA ASN A 49 -10.43 -6.27 5.51
C ASN A 49 -8.93 -6.61 5.53
N HIS A 50 -8.58 -7.75 4.95
CA HIS A 50 -7.19 -8.20 4.81
C HIS A 50 -7.03 -9.15 3.60
N GLY A 51 -5.82 -9.25 3.08
CA GLY A 51 -5.49 -10.05 1.91
C GLY A 51 -5.54 -9.25 0.59
N ASN A 52 -5.46 -9.96 -0.52
CA ASN A 52 -5.60 -9.37 -1.85
C ASN A 52 -7.07 -9.30 -2.28
N ILE A 53 -7.35 -8.67 -3.45
CA ILE A 53 -8.71 -8.47 -3.95
C ILE A 53 -9.45 -9.80 -4.17
N ASP A 54 -8.77 -10.83 -4.70
CA ASP A 54 -9.35 -12.13 -4.98
C ASP A 54 -9.73 -12.85 -3.68
N GLU A 55 -8.87 -12.78 -2.65
CA GLU A 55 -9.15 -13.32 -1.32
C GLU A 55 -10.36 -12.62 -0.67
N MET A 56 -10.46 -11.31 -0.83
CA MET A 56 -11.60 -10.52 -0.32
C MET A 56 -12.90 -10.88 -1.04
N ILE A 57 -12.89 -10.98 -2.37
CA ILE A 57 -14.08 -11.36 -3.14
C ILE A 57 -14.54 -12.77 -2.74
N ARG A 58 -13.65 -13.75 -2.64
CA ARG A 58 -14.01 -15.10 -2.18
C ARG A 58 -14.58 -15.11 -0.76
N ARG A 59 -14.03 -14.30 0.13
CA ARG A 59 -14.52 -14.17 1.52
C ARG A 59 -15.98 -13.72 1.59
N PHE A 60 -16.38 -12.76 0.75
CA PHE A 60 -17.73 -12.19 0.78
C PHE A 60 -18.73 -12.91 -0.10
N PHE A 61 -18.28 -13.54 -1.18
CA PHE A 61 -19.16 -14.17 -2.17
C PHE A 61 -19.02 -15.70 -2.24
N GLY A 62 -18.04 -16.27 -1.53
CA GLY A 62 -17.81 -17.71 -1.43
C GLY A 62 -16.78 -18.26 -2.41
N ASP A 63 -16.17 -19.40 -2.07
CA ASP A 63 -15.11 -20.04 -2.84
C ASP A 63 -15.56 -20.64 -4.18
N GLY A 64 -16.87 -20.81 -4.36
CA GLY A 64 -17.46 -21.40 -5.58
C GLY A 64 -17.62 -20.41 -6.75
N ILE A 65 -17.20 -19.16 -6.61
CA ILE A 65 -17.28 -18.16 -7.68
C ILE A 65 -16.33 -18.53 -8.83
N PRO A 66 -16.82 -18.53 -10.10
CA PRO A 66 -15.95 -18.67 -11.27
C PRO A 66 -14.91 -17.55 -11.35
N ASP A 67 -13.69 -17.88 -11.77
CA ASP A 67 -12.58 -16.92 -11.84
C ASP A 67 -12.89 -15.66 -12.68
N GLU A 68 -13.65 -15.81 -13.76
CA GLU A 68 -14.08 -14.67 -14.58
C GLU A 68 -15.01 -13.73 -13.82
N GLN A 69 -15.97 -14.28 -13.07
CA GLN A 69 -16.87 -13.49 -12.23
C GLN A 69 -16.10 -12.81 -11.08
N MET A 70 -15.18 -13.52 -10.46
CA MET A 70 -14.31 -12.98 -9.40
C MET A 70 -13.52 -11.77 -9.89
N LYS A 71 -12.90 -11.86 -11.07
CA LYS A 71 -12.18 -10.75 -11.69
C LYS A 71 -13.09 -9.57 -12.00
N SER A 72 -14.30 -9.84 -12.53
CA SER A 72 -15.28 -8.79 -12.83
C SER A 72 -15.71 -8.04 -11.57
N LEU A 73 -16.01 -8.75 -10.48
CA LEU A 73 -16.36 -8.16 -9.19
C LEU A 73 -15.22 -7.33 -8.61
N GLY A 74 -13.99 -7.82 -8.70
CA GLY A 74 -12.81 -7.08 -8.27
C GLY A 74 -12.62 -5.78 -9.06
N GLN A 75 -12.76 -5.84 -10.39
CA GLN A 75 -12.68 -4.65 -11.25
C GLN A 75 -13.77 -3.62 -10.94
N GLU A 76 -15.01 -4.07 -10.70
CA GLU A 76 -16.12 -3.19 -10.31
C GLU A 76 -15.85 -2.50 -8.98
N LYS A 77 -15.37 -3.23 -7.97
CA LYS A 77 -14.99 -2.65 -6.67
C LYS A 77 -13.89 -1.60 -6.82
N GLU A 78 -12.84 -1.91 -7.60
CA GLU A 78 -11.74 -0.97 -7.77
C GLU A 78 -12.13 0.25 -8.62
N GLN A 79 -13.06 0.09 -9.58
CA GLN A 79 -13.63 1.23 -10.29
C GLN A 79 -14.45 2.12 -9.35
N THR A 80 -15.26 1.53 -8.47
CA THR A 80 -16.03 2.27 -7.44
C THR A 80 -15.09 3.10 -6.56
N TYR A 81 -13.95 2.54 -6.15
CA TYR A 81 -12.92 3.26 -5.40
C TYR A 81 -12.38 4.47 -6.17
N ARG A 82 -11.97 4.29 -7.42
CA ARG A 82 -11.44 5.40 -8.25
C ARG A 82 -12.48 6.50 -8.46
N ASP A 83 -13.74 6.13 -8.68
CA ASP A 83 -14.84 7.09 -8.88
C ASP A 83 -15.13 7.92 -7.62
N LEU A 84 -15.04 7.30 -6.43
CA LEU A 84 -15.20 7.99 -5.16
C LEU A 84 -14.02 8.90 -4.82
N TYR A 85 -12.79 8.48 -5.17
CA TYR A 85 -11.58 9.16 -4.71
C TYR A 85 -11.07 10.25 -5.67
N LYS A 86 -11.41 10.21 -6.97
CA LYS A 86 -10.84 11.09 -8.01
C LYS A 86 -10.84 12.58 -7.68
N ASP A 87 -11.91 13.06 -7.02
CA ASP A 87 -12.08 14.49 -6.71
C ASP A 87 -11.41 14.89 -5.37
N TYR A 88 -10.87 13.92 -4.64
CA TYR A 88 -10.23 14.09 -3.32
C TYR A 88 -8.76 13.64 -3.30
N LEU A 89 -8.23 13.20 -4.45
CA LEU A 89 -6.88 12.67 -4.53
C LEU A 89 -5.85 13.74 -4.20
N GLU A 90 -5.17 13.54 -3.07
CA GLU A 90 -4.07 14.39 -2.63
C GLU A 90 -2.94 13.56 -1.99
N GLU A 91 -1.72 14.06 -2.09
CA GLU A 91 -0.56 13.41 -1.48
C GLU A 91 -0.56 13.55 0.05
N ILE A 92 0.00 12.55 0.74
CA ILE A 92 0.38 12.74 2.15
C ILE A 92 1.38 13.89 2.24
N LYS A 93 1.12 14.82 3.17
CA LYS A 93 1.84 16.11 3.26
C LYS A 93 3.36 15.94 3.20
N GLY A 94 3.97 16.62 2.23
CA GLY A 94 5.41 16.67 2.04
C GLY A 94 6.01 15.53 1.24
N LEU A 95 5.19 14.60 0.69
CA LEU A 95 5.65 13.47 -0.10
C LEU A 95 6.51 13.90 -1.28
N THR A 96 6.00 14.77 -2.16
CA THR A 96 6.74 15.23 -3.35
C THR A 96 8.08 15.84 -2.98
N SER A 97 8.12 16.67 -1.93
CA SER A 97 9.38 17.26 -1.43
C SER A 97 10.36 16.20 -0.91
N PHE A 98 9.84 15.14 -0.26
CA PHE A 98 10.66 14.04 0.21
C PHE A 98 11.20 13.18 -0.95
N LEU A 99 10.37 12.87 -1.95
CA LEU A 99 10.78 12.16 -3.16
C LEU A 99 11.89 12.93 -3.92
N GLN A 100 11.76 14.24 -4.02
CA GLN A 100 12.80 15.10 -4.61
C GLN A 100 14.12 15.01 -3.84
N LYS A 101 14.07 15.08 -2.49
CA LYS A 101 15.26 14.93 -1.64
C LYS A 101 15.92 13.56 -1.83
N LEU A 102 15.13 12.47 -1.86
CA LEU A 102 15.64 11.12 -2.11
C LEU A 102 16.34 11.04 -3.46
N LYS A 103 15.71 11.53 -4.53
CA LYS A 103 16.25 11.52 -5.89
C LYS A 103 17.57 12.30 -6.00
N VAL A 104 17.63 13.51 -5.45
CA VAL A 104 18.83 14.33 -5.44
C VAL A 104 19.96 13.69 -4.61
N SER A 105 19.60 12.97 -3.55
CA SER A 105 20.57 12.24 -2.70
C SER A 105 20.97 10.89 -3.27
N GLY A 106 20.47 10.48 -4.44
CA GLY A 106 20.85 9.25 -5.13
C GLY A 106 20.24 7.97 -4.58
N TYR A 107 19.14 8.07 -3.79
CA TYR A 107 18.41 6.89 -3.33
C TYR A 107 17.57 6.28 -4.46
N GLY A 108 17.53 4.94 -4.51
CA GLY A 108 16.51 4.22 -5.25
C GLY A 108 15.12 4.46 -4.61
N ILE A 109 14.11 4.63 -5.46
CA ILE A 109 12.72 4.86 -5.02
C ILE A 109 11.85 3.81 -5.70
N SER A 110 11.24 2.92 -4.93
CA SER A 110 10.43 1.81 -5.43
C SER A 110 9.06 1.82 -4.79
N LEU A 111 8.08 1.29 -5.52
CA LEU A 111 6.73 1.04 -5.01
C LEU A 111 6.52 -0.46 -4.82
N ALA A 112 5.87 -0.85 -3.72
CA ALA A 112 5.44 -2.23 -3.44
C ALA A 112 4.06 -2.20 -2.78
N THR A 113 3.00 -2.30 -3.58
CA THR A 113 1.60 -2.14 -3.17
C THR A 113 0.74 -3.33 -3.53
N MET A 114 -0.31 -3.59 -2.74
CA MET A 114 -1.34 -4.56 -3.10
C MET A 114 -2.34 -4.02 -4.12
N GLY A 115 -2.27 -2.75 -4.48
CA GLY A 115 -3.07 -2.15 -5.55
C GLY A 115 -2.85 -2.81 -6.91
N ASP A 116 -3.90 -2.86 -7.72
CA ASP A 116 -3.84 -3.31 -9.11
C ASP A 116 -3.21 -2.24 -10.03
N ALA A 117 -2.88 -2.63 -11.25
CA ALA A 117 -2.25 -1.72 -12.20
C ALA A 117 -3.08 -0.45 -12.48
N PRO A 118 -4.42 -0.49 -12.65
CA PRO A 118 -5.24 0.70 -12.78
C PRO A 118 -5.19 1.64 -11.58
N ASN A 119 -5.17 1.13 -10.35
CA ASN A 119 -5.06 1.96 -9.15
C ASN A 119 -3.67 2.59 -9.01
N ILE A 120 -2.61 1.84 -9.33
CA ILE A 120 -1.25 2.37 -9.37
C ILE A 120 -1.15 3.55 -10.35
N GLU A 121 -1.67 3.36 -11.57
CA GLU A 121 -1.71 4.43 -12.58
C GLU A 121 -2.54 5.63 -12.12
N PHE A 122 -3.70 5.38 -11.52
CA PHE A 122 -4.60 6.42 -11.01
C PHE A 122 -3.90 7.29 -9.94
N ILE A 123 -3.29 6.68 -8.93
CA ILE A 123 -2.60 7.39 -7.85
C ILE A 123 -1.36 8.11 -8.37
N LEU A 124 -0.45 7.40 -9.05
CA LEU A 124 0.84 7.96 -9.44
C LEU A 124 0.71 9.07 -10.49
N ASN A 125 -0.19 8.91 -11.47
CA ASN A 125 -0.44 9.95 -12.48
C ASN A 125 -1.25 11.10 -11.90
N GLY A 126 -2.27 10.83 -11.08
CA GLY A 126 -3.10 11.85 -10.47
C GLY A 126 -2.30 12.78 -9.54
N LEU A 127 -1.31 12.25 -8.82
CA LEU A 127 -0.39 13.01 -7.99
C LEU A 127 0.81 13.60 -8.78
N GLY A 128 1.02 13.20 -10.04
CA GLY A 128 2.16 13.66 -10.85
C GLY A 128 3.52 13.15 -10.35
N ILE A 129 3.55 11.99 -9.68
CA ILE A 129 4.76 11.46 -9.03
C ILE A 129 5.29 10.17 -9.67
N LYS A 130 4.70 9.69 -10.77
CA LYS A 130 5.07 8.42 -11.40
C LYS A 130 6.57 8.30 -11.73
N ASP A 131 7.17 9.37 -12.21
CA ASP A 131 8.57 9.38 -12.65
C ASP A 131 9.60 9.26 -11.51
N TYR A 132 9.15 9.26 -10.27
CA TYR A 132 10.02 8.97 -9.13
C TYR A 132 10.17 7.46 -8.88
N PHE A 133 9.19 6.65 -9.23
CA PHE A 133 9.12 5.25 -8.84
C PHE A 133 9.65 4.30 -9.93
N GLN A 134 10.77 3.68 -9.64
CA GLN A 134 11.35 2.62 -10.48
C GLN A 134 12.25 1.71 -9.62
N PRO A 135 11.93 0.40 -9.49
CA PRO A 135 10.79 -0.31 -10.07
C PRO A 135 9.47 -0.13 -9.30
N ILE A 136 8.37 -0.59 -9.93
CA ILE A 136 7.04 -0.73 -9.32
C ILE A 136 6.72 -2.22 -9.21
N THR A 137 6.15 -2.63 -8.07
CA THR A 137 5.63 -3.98 -7.83
C THR A 137 4.19 -3.84 -7.35
N GLY A 138 3.25 -4.42 -8.08
CA GLY A 138 1.82 -4.36 -7.81
C GLY A 138 1.24 -5.70 -7.31
N GLY A 139 0.05 -5.66 -6.73
CA GLY A 139 -0.65 -6.83 -6.20
C GLY A 139 -0.92 -7.94 -7.23
N HIS A 140 -0.95 -7.61 -8.52
CA HIS A 140 -1.11 -8.57 -9.61
C HIS A 140 0.14 -9.43 -9.88
N GLU A 141 1.26 -9.14 -9.25
CA GLU A 141 2.52 -9.87 -9.41
C GLU A 141 2.76 -10.90 -8.30
N VAL A 142 1.91 -10.95 -7.28
CA VAL A 142 2.04 -11.85 -6.14
C VAL A 142 0.89 -12.87 -6.09
N VAL A 143 1.18 -14.02 -5.55
CA VAL A 143 0.18 -15.07 -5.27
C VAL A 143 -0.46 -14.82 -3.90
N ARG A 144 0.33 -14.37 -2.94
CA ARG A 144 -0.12 -14.10 -1.57
C ARG A 144 0.08 -12.63 -1.23
N GLY A 145 -1.00 -12.01 -0.75
CA GLY A 145 -0.96 -10.62 -0.29
C GLY A 145 -0.29 -10.46 1.07
N LYS A 146 0.06 -9.20 1.42
CA LYS A 146 0.48 -8.85 2.77
C LYS A 146 -0.50 -9.44 3.80
N PRO A 147 -0.05 -10.11 4.87
CA PRO A 147 1.26 -10.01 5.50
C PRO A 147 2.34 -10.97 4.96
N ASP A 148 2.14 -11.68 3.84
CA ASP A 148 3.21 -12.46 3.21
C ASP A 148 4.29 -11.53 2.64
N ALA A 149 5.56 -11.97 2.74
CA ALA A 149 6.71 -11.18 2.31
C ALA A 149 6.92 -11.15 0.79
N GLU A 150 6.15 -11.90 0.01
CA GLU A 150 6.37 -12.12 -1.42
C GLU A 150 6.57 -10.82 -2.19
N ILE A 151 5.73 -9.81 -1.95
CA ILE A 151 5.80 -8.52 -2.65
C ILE A 151 7.13 -7.79 -2.42
N PHE A 152 7.67 -7.87 -1.20
CA PHE A 152 8.94 -7.22 -0.87
C PHE A 152 10.13 -8.01 -1.41
N HIS A 153 10.06 -9.34 -1.50
CA HIS A 153 11.08 -10.14 -2.19
C HIS A 153 11.14 -9.78 -3.67
N ILE A 154 10.00 -9.67 -4.36
CA ILE A 154 9.94 -9.23 -5.76
C ILE A 154 10.51 -7.81 -5.91
N ALA A 155 10.16 -6.89 -5.00
CA ALA A 155 10.69 -5.52 -5.03
C ALA A 155 12.22 -5.48 -4.87
N LEU A 156 12.79 -6.28 -3.95
CA LEU A 156 14.24 -6.42 -3.78
C LEU A 156 14.93 -6.97 -5.03
N ASP A 157 14.35 -8.01 -5.65
CA ASP A 157 14.90 -8.61 -6.87
C ASP A 157 14.91 -7.63 -8.04
N LYS A 158 13.83 -6.85 -8.20
CA LYS A 158 13.75 -5.77 -9.21
C LYS A 158 14.74 -4.65 -8.94
N LEU A 159 14.93 -4.25 -7.69
CA LEU A 159 15.92 -3.25 -7.28
C LEU A 159 17.37 -3.75 -7.42
N LYS A 160 17.59 -5.07 -7.42
CA LYS A 160 18.90 -5.71 -7.36
C LYS A 160 19.72 -5.27 -6.13
N LEU A 161 19.02 -5.07 -5.02
CA LEU A 161 19.60 -4.65 -3.74
C LEU A 161 19.39 -5.72 -2.67
N LYS A 162 20.23 -5.69 -1.65
CA LYS A 162 20.05 -6.52 -0.47
C LYS A 162 19.03 -5.87 0.47
N LYS A 163 18.37 -6.69 1.28
CA LYS A 163 17.39 -6.23 2.26
C LYS A 163 17.96 -5.19 3.24
N GLU A 164 19.23 -5.32 3.63
CA GLU A 164 19.91 -4.39 4.53
C GLU A 164 20.12 -3.00 3.90
N ASP A 165 20.20 -2.92 2.58
CA ASP A 165 20.34 -1.69 1.80
C ASP A 165 19.02 -0.94 1.63
N CYS A 166 17.89 -1.58 1.94
CA CYS A 166 16.55 -1.02 1.73
C CYS A 166 15.86 -0.68 3.06
N ILE A 167 14.86 0.18 2.97
CA ILE A 167 13.92 0.46 4.05
C ILE A 167 12.53 0.62 3.46
N VAL A 168 11.50 0.14 4.17
CA VAL A 168 10.10 0.26 3.77
C VAL A 168 9.46 1.44 4.51
N ILE A 169 8.51 2.13 3.87
CA ILE A 169 7.57 3.04 4.52
C ILE A 169 6.17 2.45 4.33
N GLU A 170 5.44 2.25 5.43
CA GLU A 170 4.19 1.52 5.50
C GLU A 170 3.27 2.08 6.60
N ASP A 171 1.94 1.97 6.40
CA ASP A 171 0.92 2.42 7.34
C ASP A 171 0.17 1.25 8.02
N SER A 172 0.15 0.07 7.36
CA SER A 172 -0.64 -1.08 7.78
C SER A 172 0.17 -2.12 8.57
N LEU A 173 -0.49 -2.81 9.51
CA LEU A 173 0.16 -3.90 10.24
C LEU A 173 0.54 -5.07 9.32
N GLY A 174 -0.28 -5.34 8.31
CA GLY A 174 0.02 -6.38 7.32
C GLY A 174 1.30 -6.10 6.55
N GLY A 175 1.50 -4.87 6.11
CA GLY A 175 2.70 -4.45 5.41
C GLY A 175 3.94 -4.37 6.31
N VAL A 176 3.78 -3.93 7.56
CA VAL A 176 4.86 -3.98 8.56
C VAL A 176 5.34 -5.41 8.76
N ILE A 177 4.43 -6.37 8.99
CA ILE A 177 4.77 -7.78 9.17
C ILE A 177 5.45 -8.34 7.91
N ALA A 178 4.92 -8.06 6.73
CA ALA A 178 5.50 -8.50 5.45
C ALA A 178 6.94 -7.98 5.25
N SER A 179 7.19 -6.70 5.57
CA SER A 179 8.52 -6.09 5.51
C SER A 179 9.51 -6.79 6.45
N LEU A 180 9.10 -7.03 7.70
CA LEU A 180 9.93 -7.72 8.70
C LEU A 180 10.21 -9.18 8.32
N GLN A 181 9.24 -9.89 7.74
CA GLN A 181 9.43 -11.24 7.22
C GLN A 181 10.41 -11.27 6.03
N ALA A 182 10.42 -10.23 5.19
CA ALA A 182 11.43 -10.05 4.15
C ALA A 182 12.81 -9.66 4.74
N GLY A 183 12.88 -9.35 6.03
CA GLY A 183 14.09 -8.91 6.73
C GLY A 183 14.48 -7.47 6.40
N ILE A 184 13.53 -6.62 6.01
CA ILE A 184 13.72 -5.20 5.70
C ILE A 184 13.23 -4.36 6.88
N ASP A 185 14.03 -3.37 7.30
CA ASP A 185 13.60 -2.39 8.29
C ASP A 185 12.40 -1.58 7.77
N VAL A 186 11.47 -1.24 8.68
CA VAL A 186 10.24 -0.53 8.31
C VAL A 186 10.05 0.72 9.16
N ILE A 187 9.66 1.81 8.52
CA ILE A 187 9.19 3.06 9.12
C ILE A 187 7.67 3.05 9.02
N GLY A 188 7.00 3.27 10.14
CA GLY A 188 5.55 3.41 10.14
C GLY A 188 5.12 4.84 9.80
N ILE A 189 4.09 5.02 8.96
CA ILE A 189 3.37 6.29 8.80
C ILE A 189 2.00 6.15 9.48
N THR A 190 1.63 7.14 10.32
CA THR A 190 0.49 7.00 11.25
C THR A 190 -0.86 7.37 10.64
N THR A 191 -1.09 7.00 9.40
CA THR A 191 -2.35 7.24 8.67
C THR A 191 -3.42 6.20 9.00
N ALA A 192 -3.06 4.90 9.06
CA ALA A 192 -4.01 3.82 9.37
C ALA A 192 -3.94 3.36 10.83
N HIS A 193 -2.76 3.42 11.45
CA HIS A 193 -2.53 2.93 12.82
C HIS A 193 -1.77 3.95 13.67
N PRO A 194 -2.03 4.01 14.99
CA PRO A 194 -1.28 4.89 15.89
C PRO A 194 0.18 4.43 16.06
N SER A 195 1.03 5.40 16.42
CA SER A 195 2.48 5.20 16.52
C SER A 195 2.89 4.06 17.46
N ASP A 196 2.27 3.95 18.62
CA ASP A 196 2.55 2.92 19.62
C ASP A 196 2.25 1.50 19.11
N GLU A 197 1.20 1.33 18.32
CA GLU A 197 0.85 0.08 17.67
C GLU A 197 1.87 -0.30 16.59
N LEU A 198 2.24 0.63 15.72
CA LEU A 198 3.24 0.41 14.68
C LEU A 198 4.62 0.06 15.27
N ILE A 199 5.06 0.78 16.31
CA ILE A 199 6.32 0.48 17.01
C ILE A 199 6.26 -0.90 17.69
N LYS A 200 5.16 -1.24 18.37
CA LYS A 200 4.97 -2.55 19.00
C LYS A 200 5.06 -3.69 17.99
N ASN A 201 4.64 -3.46 16.74
CA ASN A 201 4.70 -4.43 15.66
C ASN A 201 6.04 -4.44 14.90
N GLY A 202 7.02 -3.62 15.31
CA GLY A 202 8.41 -3.70 14.83
C GLY A 202 8.88 -2.56 13.93
N CYS A 203 8.09 -1.50 13.75
CA CYS A 203 8.59 -0.30 13.10
C CYS A 203 9.76 0.30 13.90
N ILE A 204 10.86 0.65 13.24
CA ILE A 204 12.04 1.23 13.90
C ILE A 204 11.79 2.66 14.42
N PHE A 205 10.89 3.39 13.78
CA PHE A 205 10.27 4.64 14.23
C PHE A 205 9.02 4.92 13.39
N THR A 206 8.28 5.96 13.76
CA THR A 206 7.10 6.40 13.02
C THR A 206 7.21 7.86 12.60
N ILE A 207 6.46 8.22 11.57
CA ILE A 207 6.24 9.59 11.09
C ILE A 207 4.73 9.86 11.01
N ASN A 208 4.33 11.11 11.18
CA ASN A 208 2.94 11.51 10.93
C ASN A 208 2.72 11.85 9.45
N ASP A 209 3.73 12.45 8.84
CA ASP A 209 3.80 12.75 7.40
C ASP A 209 5.27 12.96 6.98
N TYR A 210 5.50 13.22 5.69
CA TYR A 210 6.86 13.32 5.14
C TYR A 210 7.63 14.57 5.58
N ARG A 211 6.97 15.56 6.20
CA ARG A 211 7.64 16.74 6.77
C ARG A 211 8.49 16.40 7.99
N ASP A 212 8.30 15.22 8.58
CA ASP A 212 9.12 14.69 9.68
C ASP A 212 10.56 14.28 9.22
N PHE A 213 10.79 14.14 7.91
CA PHE A 213 12.13 13.97 7.31
C PHE A 213 12.79 15.33 7.05
N LYS A 214 13.34 15.91 8.09
CA LYS A 214 14.12 17.16 8.02
C LYS A 214 15.51 16.92 7.42
#